data_babbdba91119cf1f6f4252905379c7d4
#
_entry.id   babbdba91119cf1f6f4252905379c7d4
#
_cell.length_a   1.000
_cell.length_b   1.000
_cell.length_c   1.000
_cell.angle_alpha   90.00
_cell.angle_beta   90.00
_cell.angle_gamma   90.00
#
_symmetry.space_group_name_H-M   'P 1'
#
loop_
_entity.id
_entity.type
_entity.pdbx_description
1 polymer ?
#
loop_
_entity_poly.entity_id
_entity_poly.type
_entity_poly.pdbx_seq_one_letter_code
_entity_poly.pdbx_strand_id
1 'polypeptide(L)'
;SCNSNEWDVTSDLNVDSVDPTIGLTPLAEAPHMDYAPLYWSVYGALRQQEKDASFPNIFTETDWDNAINYVANNLKSHGYDMLVTDGFASMSGDNGYMTRYSHTLKNDNSPEVQLSTIISKLNAKGLKLGVYDSPFWLHYTNPNAIIPGTDNITVGSLRYDSKKDKDIKHPTKNDQFGWVVTDHPGAEQYFEGFFKHYSDMGVKFIRMDFLSWYEDGMNYTD
;
A
#
# COMPACT_ATOMS: atom_id res chain seq x y z
N SER A 1 22.81 18.28 28.77
CA SER A 1 21.49 18.83 29.05
C SER A 1 20.68 18.83 27.76
N CYS A 2 19.80 17.86 27.63
CA CYS A 2 18.82 17.84 26.56
C CYS A 2 17.67 18.77 26.93
N ASN A 3 17.47 19.83 26.16
CA ASN A 3 16.26 20.64 26.25
C ASN A 3 15.14 19.85 25.64
N SER A 4 14.18 19.42 26.46
CA SER A 4 12.89 18.95 26.02
C SER A 4 12.07 20.17 25.61
N ASN A 5 12.00 20.46 24.31
CA ASN A 5 10.95 21.30 23.80
C ASN A 5 9.68 20.48 23.82
N GLU A 6 8.83 20.70 24.80
CA GLU A 6 7.44 20.27 24.75
C GLU A 6 6.80 20.93 23.52
N TRP A 7 6.36 20.12 22.59
CA TRP A 7 5.52 20.58 21.50
C TRP A 7 4.13 20.86 22.08
N ASP A 8 3.86 22.13 22.34
CA ASP A 8 2.51 22.58 22.66
C ASP A 8 1.68 22.60 21.38
N VAL A 9 1.02 21.49 21.12
CA VAL A 9 0.17 21.29 19.92
C VAL A 9 -1.16 22.03 20.06
N THR A 10 -1.41 22.72 21.17
CA THR A 10 -2.72 23.33 21.44
C THR A 10 -2.82 24.80 21.02
N SER A 11 -1.71 25.46 20.68
CA SER A 11 -1.71 26.90 20.44
C SER A 11 -2.03 27.34 19.01
N ASP A 12 -1.94 26.44 18.00
CA ASP A 12 -2.12 26.81 16.59
C ASP A 12 -3.38 26.25 15.93
N LEU A 13 -4.14 25.40 16.62
CA LEU A 13 -5.44 24.95 16.15
C LEU A 13 -6.51 25.86 16.75
N ASN A 14 -7.02 26.77 15.94
CA ASN A 14 -8.23 27.54 16.29
C ASN A 14 -9.43 26.58 16.24
N VAL A 15 -9.59 25.80 17.30
CA VAL A 15 -10.62 24.76 17.41
C VAL A 15 -12.03 25.34 17.43
N ASP A 16 -12.16 26.64 17.68
CA ASP A 16 -13.43 27.36 17.75
C ASP A 16 -14.08 27.66 16.37
N SER A 17 -13.39 27.36 15.27
CA SER A 17 -13.91 27.61 13.92
C SER A 17 -14.40 26.37 13.18
N VAL A 18 -14.28 25.20 13.77
CA VAL A 18 -14.81 23.94 13.18
C VAL A 18 -16.23 23.77 13.68
N ASP A 19 -17.19 23.97 12.79
CA ASP A 19 -18.60 23.66 13.07
C ASP A 19 -18.71 22.14 13.34
N PRO A 20 -19.00 21.73 14.57
CA PRO A 20 -19.11 20.31 14.91
C PRO A 20 -20.29 19.61 14.23
N THR A 21 -21.12 20.37 13.51
CA THR A 21 -22.30 19.84 12.80
C THR A 21 -22.07 19.64 11.31
N ILE A 22 -20.87 19.95 10.75
CA ILE A 22 -20.54 19.59 9.39
C ILE A 22 -20.41 18.05 9.33
N GLY A 23 -21.55 17.46 9.12
CA GLY A 23 -21.93 16.18 8.59
C GLY A 23 -20.83 15.11 8.43
N LEU A 24 -20.09 14.85 9.49
CA LEU A 24 -19.48 13.55 9.64
C LEU A 24 -20.62 12.59 9.95
N THR A 25 -21.16 11.95 8.91
CA THR A 25 -21.91 10.71 9.13
C THR A 25 -21.05 9.87 10.05
N PRO A 26 -21.53 9.43 11.24
CA PRO A 26 -20.76 8.54 12.08
C PRO A 26 -20.33 7.38 11.19
N LEU A 27 -19.03 7.19 11.01
CA LEU A 27 -18.53 5.96 10.44
C LEU A 27 -19.18 4.86 11.24
N ALA A 28 -19.99 4.01 10.59
CA ALA A 28 -20.50 2.81 11.22
C ALA A 28 -19.29 2.19 11.92
N GLU A 29 -19.41 1.89 13.21
CA GLU A 29 -18.30 1.43 14.02
C GLU A 29 -17.52 0.38 13.23
N ALA A 30 -16.38 0.80 12.68
CA ALA A 30 -15.50 -0.14 12.03
C ALA A 30 -15.12 -1.15 13.10
N PRO A 31 -15.13 -2.46 12.82
CA PRO A 31 -14.76 -3.45 13.82
C PRO A 31 -13.36 -3.11 14.32
N HIS A 32 -13.28 -2.58 15.52
CA HIS A 32 -12.01 -2.27 16.15
C HIS A 32 -11.28 -3.59 16.40
N MET A 33 -10.05 -3.67 15.94
CA MET A 33 -9.16 -4.68 16.43
C MET A 33 -8.75 -4.27 17.85
N ASP A 34 -9.07 -5.09 18.84
CA ASP A 34 -8.76 -4.84 20.25
C ASP A 34 -7.24 -4.91 20.55
N TYR A 35 -6.44 -5.20 19.54
CA TYR A 35 -4.98 -5.34 19.63
C TYR A 35 -4.29 -4.92 18.33
N ALA A 36 -3.05 -4.48 18.44
CA ALA A 36 -2.22 -4.22 17.28
C ALA A 36 -1.91 -5.56 16.57
N PRO A 37 -2.02 -5.62 15.23
CA PRO A 37 -1.70 -6.84 14.50
C PRO A 37 -0.22 -7.17 14.63
N LEU A 38 0.08 -8.44 14.96
CA LEU A 38 1.43 -8.97 14.87
C LEU A 38 1.60 -9.65 13.52
N TYR A 39 2.54 -9.14 12.73
CA TYR A 39 2.80 -9.69 11.41
C TYR A 39 4.29 -9.91 11.15
N TRP A 40 4.57 -10.88 10.28
CA TRP A 40 5.89 -11.08 9.71
C TRP A 40 5.97 -10.36 8.35
N SER A 41 6.99 -9.52 8.18
CA SER A 41 7.22 -8.82 6.92
C SER A 41 8.25 -9.55 6.07
N VAL A 42 7.96 -9.71 4.79
CA VAL A 42 8.93 -10.24 3.81
C VAL A 42 10.16 -9.34 3.67
N TYR A 43 10.09 -8.09 4.11
CA TYR A 43 11.18 -7.13 4.02
C TYR A 43 12.47 -7.62 4.66
N GLY A 44 12.39 -8.30 5.79
CA GLY A 44 13.57 -8.86 6.46
C GLY A 44 14.32 -9.87 5.60
N ALA A 45 13.59 -10.77 4.95
CA ALA A 45 14.17 -11.74 4.02
C ALA A 45 14.79 -11.06 2.79
N LEU A 46 14.11 -10.06 2.26
CA LEU A 46 14.60 -9.29 1.11
C LEU A 46 15.90 -8.55 1.41
N ARG A 47 15.99 -7.92 2.58
CA ARG A 47 17.20 -7.22 3.02
C ARG A 47 18.37 -8.18 3.28
N GLN A 48 18.08 -9.38 3.74
CA GLN A 48 19.11 -10.40 3.89
C GLN A 48 19.65 -10.85 2.53
N GLN A 49 18.77 -11.10 1.57
CA GLN A 49 19.15 -11.45 0.20
C GLN A 49 19.97 -10.33 -0.47
N GLU A 50 19.61 -9.08 -0.25
CA GLU A 50 20.35 -7.94 -0.80
C GLU A 50 21.79 -7.84 -0.28
N LYS A 51 22.01 -8.21 0.97
CA LYS A 51 23.33 -8.13 1.62
C LYS A 51 24.22 -9.32 1.31
N ASP A 52 23.63 -10.44 0.97
CA ASP A 52 24.36 -11.67 0.69
C ASP A 52 24.32 -11.99 -0.79
N ALA A 53 25.44 -11.78 -1.48
CA ALA A 53 25.57 -12.01 -2.92
C ALA A 53 25.38 -13.49 -3.32
N SER A 54 25.40 -14.42 -2.37
CA SER A 54 25.12 -15.85 -2.62
C SER A 54 23.63 -16.17 -2.80
N PHE A 55 22.74 -15.27 -2.33
CA PHE A 55 21.30 -15.41 -2.51
C PHE A 55 20.83 -14.74 -3.81
N PRO A 56 19.99 -15.44 -4.59
CA PRO A 56 19.33 -14.80 -5.71
C PRO A 56 18.38 -13.70 -5.19
N ASN A 57 18.43 -12.50 -5.79
CA ASN A 57 17.53 -11.40 -5.43
C ASN A 57 16.11 -11.63 -6.01
N ILE A 58 15.54 -12.77 -5.74
CA ILE A 58 14.18 -13.16 -6.15
C ILE A 58 13.47 -13.79 -4.96
N PHE A 59 12.17 -13.57 -4.87
CA PHE A 59 11.31 -14.19 -3.87
C PHE A 59 10.24 -14.99 -4.60
N THR A 60 10.44 -16.30 -4.65
CA THR A 60 9.63 -17.21 -5.44
C THR A 60 8.39 -17.67 -4.67
N GLU A 61 7.51 -18.41 -5.34
CA GLU A 61 6.39 -19.10 -4.68
C GLU A 61 6.89 -20.08 -3.61
N THR A 62 8.03 -20.75 -3.84
CA THR A 62 8.67 -21.61 -2.84
C THR A 62 9.13 -20.82 -1.62
N ASP A 63 9.66 -19.61 -1.81
CA ASP A 63 10.05 -18.74 -0.70
C ASP A 63 8.83 -18.33 0.12
N TRP A 64 7.70 -18.05 -0.54
CA TRP A 64 6.43 -17.85 0.15
C TRP A 64 6.01 -19.07 0.96
N ASP A 65 6.08 -20.28 0.40
CA ASP A 65 5.76 -21.50 1.11
C ASP A 65 6.63 -21.67 2.37
N ASN A 66 7.93 -21.42 2.25
CA ASN A 66 8.86 -21.48 3.36
C ASN A 66 8.53 -20.46 4.44
N ALA A 67 8.26 -19.21 4.07
CA ALA A 67 7.89 -18.15 5.01
C ALA A 67 6.56 -18.45 5.71
N ILE A 68 5.56 -18.88 4.98
CA ILE A 68 4.25 -19.26 5.51
C ILE A 68 4.39 -20.42 6.53
N ASN A 69 5.14 -21.45 6.17
CA ASN A 69 5.37 -22.58 7.06
C ASN A 69 6.16 -22.17 8.31
N TYR A 70 7.17 -21.30 8.16
CA TYR A 70 7.91 -20.78 9.30
C TYR A 70 7.02 -20.04 10.28
N VAL A 71 6.20 -19.09 9.80
CA VAL A 71 5.28 -18.33 10.64
C VAL A 71 4.24 -19.24 11.29
N ALA A 72 3.65 -20.16 10.51
CA ALA A 72 2.65 -21.10 11.03
C ALA A 72 3.20 -21.99 12.14
N ASN A 73 4.44 -22.48 11.99
CA ASN A 73 5.02 -23.45 12.91
C ASN A 73 5.72 -22.81 14.13
N ASN A 74 6.22 -21.57 13.99
CA ASN A 74 7.08 -20.97 15.01
C ASN A 74 6.51 -19.69 15.63
N LEU A 75 5.69 -18.94 14.93
CA LEU A 75 5.26 -17.62 15.37
C LEU A 75 3.75 -17.53 15.66
N LYS A 76 2.94 -18.38 15.02
CA LYS A 76 1.48 -18.31 15.16
C LYS A 76 1.02 -18.53 16.61
N SER A 77 1.65 -19.45 17.33
CA SER A 77 1.37 -19.70 18.76
C SER A 77 1.69 -18.49 19.66
N HIS A 78 2.47 -17.54 19.16
CA HIS A 78 2.83 -16.30 19.83
C HIS A 78 2.00 -15.09 19.36
N GLY A 79 0.92 -15.35 18.62
CA GLY A 79 -0.01 -14.30 18.16
C GLY A 79 0.28 -13.70 16.79
N TYR A 80 1.31 -14.18 16.08
CA TYR A 80 1.56 -13.77 14.70
C TYR A 80 0.62 -14.52 13.76
N ASP A 81 -0.36 -13.84 13.22
CA ASP A 81 -1.38 -14.45 12.35
C ASP A 81 -1.37 -13.89 10.92
N MET A 82 -0.37 -13.08 10.58
CA MET A 82 -0.33 -12.36 9.31
C MET A 82 1.07 -12.30 8.72
N LEU A 83 1.17 -12.40 7.39
CA LEU A 83 2.34 -12.02 6.61
C LEU A 83 1.97 -10.79 5.78
N VAL A 84 2.93 -9.86 5.63
CA VAL A 84 2.75 -8.62 4.87
C VAL A 84 3.79 -8.53 3.76
N THR A 85 3.37 -8.16 2.55
CA THR A 85 4.28 -7.76 1.47
C THR A 85 5.02 -6.49 1.86
N ASP A 86 6.08 -6.14 1.13
CA ASP A 86 6.81 -4.91 1.44
C ASP A 86 7.16 -4.10 0.19
N GLY A 87 7.60 -2.84 0.44
CA GLY A 87 7.74 -1.80 -0.57
C GLY A 87 8.83 -1.97 -1.61
N PHE A 88 9.72 -2.94 -1.44
CA PHE A 88 10.69 -3.29 -2.47
C PHE A 88 10.18 -4.38 -3.41
N ALA A 89 8.99 -4.88 -3.16
CA ALA A 89 8.32 -5.80 -4.05
C ALA A 89 7.64 -5.02 -5.17
N SER A 90 7.81 -5.47 -6.39
CA SER A 90 6.96 -5.04 -7.48
C SER A 90 5.63 -5.76 -7.36
N MET A 91 4.57 -5.01 -7.30
CA MET A 91 3.23 -5.53 -7.47
C MET A 91 2.69 -5.05 -8.80
N SER A 92 2.06 -5.92 -9.55
CA SER A 92 1.48 -5.59 -10.84
C SER A 92 0.01 -6.03 -10.91
N GLY A 93 -0.76 -5.36 -11.73
CA GLY A 93 -2.19 -5.63 -11.90
C GLY A 93 -2.71 -5.14 -13.24
N ASP A 94 -3.90 -5.58 -13.59
CA ASP A 94 -4.44 -5.34 -14.93
C ASP A 94 -5.35 -4.10 -14.98
N ASN A 95 -5.93 -3.68 -13.85
CA ASN A 95 -6.94 -2.61 -13.79
C ASN A 95 -6.53 -1.45 -12.86
N GLY A 96 -5.24 -1.17 -12.73
CA GLY A 96 -4.74 -0.13 -11.84
C GLY A 96 -4.58 -0.56 -10.38
N TYR A 97 -5.06 -1.76 -10.02
CA TYR A 97 -4.87 -2.36 -8.70
C TYR A 97 -3.99 -3.62 -8.79
N MET A 98 -3.23 -3.89 -7.74
CA MET A 98 -2.27 -4.99 -7.72
C MET A 98 -2.96 -6.35 -7.61
N THR A 99 -2.55 -7.28 -8.45
CA THR A 99 -3.01 -8.68 -8.42
C THR A 99 -1.89 -9.68 -8.27
N ARG A 100 -0.65 -9.26 -8.52
CA ARG A 100 0.54 -10.11 -8.54
C ARG A 100 1.65 -9.50 -7.71
N TYR A 101 2.41 -10.36 -7.08
CA TYR A 101 3.62 -10.03 -6.36
C TYR A 101 4.83 -10.54 -7.13
N SER A 102 5.80 -9.68 -7.34
CA SER A 102 7.13 -10.08 -7.78
C SER A 102 8.19 -9.33 -6.98
N HIS A 103 9.28 -10.02 -6.67
CA HIS A 103 10.40 -9.37 -6.03
C HIS A 103 11.53 -9.13 -7.02
N THR A 104 11.79 -7.87 -7.33
CA THR A 104 12.89 -7.49 -8.19
C THR A 104 13.65 -6.30 -7.60
N LEU A 105 14.65 -6.56 -6.77
CA LEU A 105 15.59 -5.51 -6.43
C LEU A 105 16.60 -5.25 -7.57
N LYS A 106 16.93 -6.27 -8.35
CA LYS A 106 17.97 -6.18 -9.38
C LYS A 106 17.71 -6.99 -10.64
N ASN A 107 16.56 -7.63 -10.78
CA ASN A 107 16.35 -8.54 -11.89
C ASN A 107 14.88 -8.49 -12.37
N ASP A 108 14.67 -8.01 -13.59
CA ASP A 108 13.36 -7.87 -14.22
C ASP A 108 12.67 -9.21 -14.55
N ASN A 109 13.36 -10.34 -14.32
CA ASN A 109 12.87 -11.68 -14.60
C ASN A 109 12.38 -12.45 -13.35
N SER A 110 12.09 -11.76 -12.25
CA SER A 110 11.51 -12.43 -11.09
C SER A 110 10.16 -13.04 -11.42
N PRO A 111 9.90 -14.29 -10.98
CA PRO A 111 8.61 -14.90 -11.21
C PRO A 111 7.53 -14.14 -10.45
N GLU A 112 6.41 -13.92 -11.12
CA GLU A 112 5.23 -13.35 -10.48
C GLU A 112 4.43 -14.44 -9.76
N VAL A 113 3.91 -14.11 -8.58
CA VAL A 113 2.99 -14.96 -7.82
C VAL A 113 1.68 -14.21 -7.66
N GLN A 114 0.57 -14.86 -7.98
CA GLN A 114 -0.75 -14.26 -7.78
C GLN A 114 -1.01 -14.02 -6.29
N LEU A 115 -1.48 -12.85 -5.91
CA LEU A 115 -1.86 -12.56 -4.53
C LEU A 115 -2.94 -13.52 -4.03
N SER A 116 -3.88 -13.90 -4.89
CA SER A 116 -4.90 -14.92 -4.58
C SER A 116 -4.30 -16.28 -4.22
N THR A 117 -3.22 -16.68 -4.87
CA THR A 117 -2.49 -17.91 -4.54
C THR A 117 -1.85 -17.80 -3.16
N ILE A 118 -1.19 -16.68 -2.87
CA ILE A 118 -0.57 -16.44 -1.56
C ILE A 118 -1.64 -16.45 -0.45
N ILE A 119 -2.76 -15.77 -0.68
CA ILE A 119 -3.88 -15.73 0.25
C ILE A 119 -4.42 -17.13 0.54
N SER A 120 -4.62 -17.95 -0.49
CA SER A 120 -5.10 -19.32 -0.33
C SER A 120 -4.14 -20.16 0.51
N LYS A 121 -2.83 -20.04 0.28
CA LYS A 121 -1.80 -20.74 1.06
C LYS A 121 -1.79 -20.30 2.52
N LEU A 122 -1.91 -19.00 2.76
CA LEU A 122 -1.99 -18.43 4.12
C LEU A 122 -3.24 -18.90 4.84
N ASN A 123 -4.41 -18.81 4.20
CA ASN A 123 -5.68 -19.22 4.79
C ASN A 123 -5.69 -20.70 5.15
N ALA A 124 -5.05 -21.56 4.34
CA ALA A 124 -4.91 -22.98 4.65
C ALA A 124 -4.13 -23.25 5.95
N LYS A 125 -3.31 -22.31 6.39
CA LYS A 125 -2.57 -22.36 7.67
C LYS A 125 -3.20 -21.51 8.78
N GLY A 126 -4.39 -20.93 8.54
CA GLY A 126 -5.03 -20.01 9.47
C GLY A 126 -4.31 -18.68 9.63
N LEU A 127 -3.61 -18.25 8.58
CA LEU A 127 -2.89 -16.99 8.48
C LEU A 127 -3.58 -16.07 7.49
N LYS A 128 -3.22 -14.79 7.51
CA LYS A 128 -3.79 -13.71 6.70
C LYS A 128 -2.70 -13.02 5.88
N LEU A 129 -3.11 -12.39 4.78
CA LEU A 129 -2.24 -11.50 4.00
C LEU A 129 -2.53 -10.04 4.33
N GLY A 130 -1.47 -9.29 4.60
CA GLY A 130 -1.43 -7.85 4.48
C GLY A 130 -0.62 -7.43 3.25
N VAL A 131 -0.89 -6.26 2.71
CA VAL A 131 -0.14 -5.70 1.59
C VAL A 131 0.48 -4.35 1.94
N TYR A 132 1.64 -4.09 1.35
CA TYR A 132 2.26 -2.79 1.35
C TYR A 132 1.84 -2.06 0.07
N ASP A 133 0.93 -1.14 0.21
CA ASP A 133 0.41 -0.33 -0.89
C ASP A 133 -0.25 0.94 -0.35
N SER A 134 -0.60 1.85 -1.23
CA SER A 134 -1.31 3.08 -0.87
C SER A 134 -2.28 3.47 -1.96
N PRO A 135 -3.50 3.89 -1.64
CA PRO A 135 -4.44 4.41 -2.62
C PRO A 135 -3.96 5.73 -3.26
N PHE A 136 -2.99 6.41 -2.64
CA PHE A 136 -2.39 7.63 -3.20
C PHE A 136 -1.37 7.34 -4.29
N TRP A 137 -0.88 6.11 -4.41
CA TRP A 137 0.12 5.74 -5.39
C TRP A 137 -0.54 5.22 -6.67
N LEU A 138 -0.09 5.72 -7.81
CA LEU A 138 -0.47 5.21 -9.12
C LEU A 138 0.65 4.34 -9.68
N HIS A 139 0.38 3.07 -9.81
CA HIS A 139 1.26 2.12 -10.48
C HIS A 139 0.77 1.94 -11.93
N TYR A 140 1.55 2.38 -12.89
CA TYR A 140 1.13 2.39 -14.29
C TYR A 140 1.32 1.06 -15.01
N THR A 141 0.69 0.01 -14.52
CA THR A 141 0.60 -1.24 -15.29
C THR A 141 -0.43 -1.14 -16.41
N ASN A 142 -1.49 -0.39 -16.19
CA ASN A 142 -2.48 -0.08 -17.22
C ASN A 142 -3.07 1.33 -17.02
N PRO A 143 -2.37 2.39 -17.46
CA PRO A 143 -2.84 3.77 -17.27
C PRO A 143 -4.12 4.09 -18.04
N ASN A 144 -4.45 3.32 -19.07
CA ASN A 144 -5.64 3.51 -19.89
C ASN A 144 -6.87 2.77 -19.34
N ALA A 145 -6.73 1.99 -18.26
CA ALA A 145 -7.86 1.35 -17.63
C ALA A 145 -8.86 2.41 -17.15
N ILE A 146 -10.15 2.14 -17.39
CA ILE A 146 -11.23 3.00 -16.91
C ILE A 146 -11.51 2.66 -15.44
N ILE A 147 -11.59 3.70 -14.62
CA ILE A 147 -11.93 3.56 -13.21
C ILE A 147 -13.41 3.15 -13.11
N PRO A 148 -13.72 2.01 -12.47
CA PRO A 148 -15.09 1.58 -12.26
C PRO A 148 -15.93 2.65 -11.57
N GLY A 149 -17.16 2.85 -12.04
CA GLY A 149 -18.06 3.86 -11.48
C GLY A 149 -17.85 5.28 -12.02
N THR A 150 -16.90 5.47 -12.93
CA THR A 150 -16.68 6.75 -13.63
C THR A 150 -17.13 6.69 -15.07
N ASP A 151 -17.40 7.87 -15.65
CA ASP A 151 -17.69 8.02 -17.07
C ASP A 151 -16.35 8.30 -17.82
N ASN A 152 -15.72 7.21 -18.25
CA ASN A 152 -14.48 7.22 -19.06
C ASN A 152 -13.24 7.89 -18.40
N ILE A 153 -13.18 7.98 -17.09
CA ILE A 153 -11.97 8.49 -16.43
C ILE A 153 -10.92 7.38 -16.35
N THR A 154 -9.74 7.65 -16.90
CA THR A 154 -8.63 6.69 -16.87
C THR A 154 -7.82 6.77 -15.58
N VAL A 155 -7.24 5.64 -15.18
CA VAL A 155 -6.34 5.57 -14.02
C VAL A 155 -5.17 6.55 -14.18
N GLY A 156 -4.57 6.60 -15.36
CA GLY A 156 -3.43 7.48 -15.63
C GLY A 156 -3.75 8.97 -15.53
N SER A 157 -5.02 9.37 -15.73
CA SER A 157 -5.42 10.79 -15.61
C SER A 157 -5.45 11.29 -14.17
N LEU A 158 -5.50 10.41 -13.18
CA LEU A 158 -5.58 10.78 -11.76
C LEU A 158 -4.36 11.55 -11.25
N ARG A 159 -3.24 11.48 -11.94
CA ARG A 159 -2.04 12.25 -11.58
C ARG A 159 -2.07 13.70 -12.05
N TYR A 160 -2.98 14.06 -12.95
CA TYR A 160 -3.04 15.42 -13.49
C TYR A 160 -3.71 16.39 -12.50
N ASP A 161 -2.96 17.40 -12.11
CA ASP A 161 -3.45 18.50 -11.29
C ASP A 161 -3.81 19.70 -12.18
N SER A 162 -5.11 19.93 -12.37
CA SER A 162 -5.61 21.03 -13.20
C SER A 162 -5.30 22.42 -12.63
N LYS A 163 -5.10 22.54 -11.32
CA LYS A 163 -4.75 23.83 -10.68
C LYS A 163 -3.31 24.23 -10.95
N LYS A 164 -2.43 23.25 -11.09
CA LYS A 164 -1.01 23.44 -11.40
C LYS A 164 -0.69 23.24 -12.87
N ASP A 165 -1.66 22.74 -13.65
CA ASP A 165 -1.51 22.37 -15.06
C ASP A 165 -0.32 21.42 -15.31
N LYS A 166 -0.20 20.41 -14.46
CA LYS A 166 0.87 19.41 -14.58
C LYS A 166 0.51 18.06 -13.96
N ASP A 167 1.24 17.04 -14.39
CA ASP A 167 1.21 15.72 -13.78
C ASP A 167 2.05 15.69 -12.49
N ILE A 168 1.50 15.09 -11.46
CA ILE A 168 2.20 14.83 -10.20
C ILE A 168 2.91 13.47 -10.31
N LYS A 169 4.21 13.50 -10.53
CA LYS A 169 5.05 12.33 -10.78
C LYS A 169 5.99 12.06 -9.62
N HIS A 170 6.39 10.80 -9.49
CA HIS A 170 7.47 10.46 -8.57
C HIS A 170 8.82 11.02 -9.09
N PRO A 171 9.63 11.66 -8.25
CA PRO A 171 10.82 12.39 -8.70
C PRO A 171 11.87 11.50 -9.37
N THR A 172 11.94 10.23 -9.00
CA THR A 172 12.97 9.29 -9.49
C THR A 172 12.42 8.19 -10.39
N LYS A 173 11.10 8.01 -10.46
CA LYS A 173 10.44 6.93 -11.22
C LYS A 173 9.73 7.44 -12.46
N ASN A 174 9.74 8.75 -12.69
CA ASN A 174 9.17 9.39 -13.88
C ASN A 174 7.77 8.88 -14.25
N ASP A 175 7.65 8.26 -15.43
CA ASP A 175 6.36 7.90 -16.01
C ASP A 175 5.76 6.59 -15.45
N GLN A 176 6.51 5.84 -14.65
CA GLN A 176 6.06 4.55 -14.12
C GLN A 176 5.34 4.65 -12.77
N PHE A 177 5.39 5.82 -12.15
CA PHE A 177 4.83 6.05 -10.84
C PHE A 177 4.34 7.48 -10.71
N GLY A 178 3.20 7.66 -10.08
CA GLY A 178 2.63 8.98 -9.84
C GLY A 178 1.81 9.00 -8.56
N TRP A 179 1.26 10.17 -8.28
CA TRP A 179 0.39 10.38 -7.13
C TRP A 179 -1.01 10.73 -7.58
N VAL A 180 -2.00 10.23 -6.87
CA VAL A 180 -3.39 10.58 -7.10
C VAL A 180 -3.62 12.03 -6.65
N VAL A 181 -4.12 12.85 -7.53
CA VAL A 181 -4.65 14.17 -7.18
C VAL A 181 -6.02 13.98 -6.54
N THR A 182 -6.14 14.24 -5.25
CA THR A 182 -7.32 13.88 -4.45
C THR A 182 -8.59 14.61 -4.81
N ASP A 183 -8.51 15.81 -5.39
CA ASP A 183 -9.65 16.54 -5.89
C ASP A 183 -9.95 16.29 -7.38
N HIS A 184 -9.25 15.32 -8.00
CA HIS A 184 -9.58 14.86 -9.33
C HIS A 184 -10.97 14.19 -9.36
N PRO A 185 -11.79 14.41 -10.39
CA PRO A 185 -13.17 13.88 -10.45
C PRO A 185 -13.32 12.36 -10.30
N GLY A 186 -12.28 11.60 -10.58
CA GLY A 186 -12.28 10.14 -10.44
C GLY A 186 -11.60 9.60 -9.17
N ALA A 187 -11.08 10.47 -8.30
CA ALA A 187 -10.28 10.04 -7.16
C ALA A 187 -11.08 9.26 -6.13
N GLU A 188 -12.29 9.68 -5.80
CA GLU A 188 -13.17 8.99 -4.86
C GLU A 188 -13.44 7.55 -5.30
N GLN A 189 -13.86 7.37 -6.54
CA GLN A 189 -14.15 6.05 -7.11
C GLN A 189 -12.90 5.17 -7.16
N TYR A 190 -11.73 5.77 -7.43
CA TYR A 190 -10.47 5.04 -7.41
C TYR A 190 -10.14 4.55 -5.99
N PHE A 191 -10.31 5.38 -4.98
CA PHE A 191 -10.07 5.00 -3.58
C PHE A 191 -11.05 3.92 -3.11
N GLU A 192 -12.33 4.07 -3.40
CA GLU A 192 -13.34 3.04 -3.10
C GLU A 192 -12.99 1.72 -3.76
N GLY A 193 -12.64 1.77 -5.05
CA GLY A 193 -12.21 0.60 -5.81
C GLY A 193 -10.95 -0.06 -5.27
N PHE A 194 -9.99 0.72 -4.78
CA PHE A 194 -8.77 0.22 -4.17
C PHE A 194 -9.06 -0.64 -2.93
N PHE A 195 -9.82 -0.12 -2.00
CA PHE A 195 -10.17 -0.86 -0.79
C PHE A 195 -11.07 -2.06 -1.08
N LYS A 196 -12.03 -1.88 -1.97
CA LYS A 196 -12.91 -2.97 -2.41
C LYS A 196 -12.13 -4.10 -3.05
N HIS A 197 -11.18 -3.79 -3.93
CA HIS A 197 -10.33 -4.77 -4.61
C HIS A 197 -9.61 -5.68 -3.61
N TYR A 198 -8.91 -5.08 -2.64
CA TYR A 198 -8.19 -5.84 -1.64
C TYR A 198 -9.11 -6.59 -0.67
N SER A 199 -10.20 -5.98 -0.26
CA SER A 199 -11.19 -6.63 0.61
C SER A 199 -11.83 -7.84 -0.07
N ASP A 200 -12.27 -7.71 -1.32
CA ASP A 200 -12.88 -8.79 -2.08
C ASP A 200 -11.90 -9.95 -2.32
N MET A 201 -10.62 -9.65 -2.50
CA MET A 201 -9.56 -10.64 -2.64
C MET A 201 -9.28 -11.40 -1.33
N GLY A 202 -9.59 -10.81 -0.19
CA GLY A 202 -9.33 -11.38 1.13
C GLY A 202 -8.09 -10.83 1.84
N VAL A 203 -7.52 -9.72 1.37
CA VAL A 203 -6.50 -8.96 2.09
C VAL A 203 -7.10 -8.38 3.36
N LYS A 204 -6.38 -8.46 4.48
CA LYS A 204 -6.87 -8.06 5.81
C LYS A 204 -6.17 -6.84 6.40
N PHE A 205 -5.10 -6.39 5.79
CA PHE A 205 -4.30 -5.28 6.29
C PHE A 205 -3.59 -4.58 5.13
N ILE A 206 -3.55 -3.27 5.17
CA ILE A 206 -2.80 -2.45 4.21
C ILE A 206 -1.84 -1.59 5.01
N ARG A 207 -0.54 -1.79 4.76
CA ARG A 207 0.51 -0.95 5.32
C ARG A 207 0.81 0.16 4.33
N MET A 208 0.49 1.38 4.70
CA MET A 208 0.81 2.58 3.93
C MET A 208 2.05 3.26 4.48
N ASP A 209 2.88 3.78 3.59
CA ASP A 209 4.12 4.46 3.94
C ASP A 209 4.26 5.76 3.13
N PHE A 210 5.24 6.58 3.46
CA PHE A 210 5.56 7.83 2.78
C PHE A 210 4.39 8.85 2.71
N LEU A 211 3.46 8.80 3.64
CA LEU A 211 2.31 9.72 3.68
C LEU A 211 2.76 11.16 3.88
N SER A 212 3.81 11.39 4.67
CA SER A 212 4.40 12.72 4.85
C SER A 212 4.88 13.33 3.53
N TRP A 213 5.36 12.54 2.62
CA TRP A 213 5.76 13.02 1.31
C TRP A 213 4.57 13.46 0.47
N TYR A 214 3.46 12.80 0.61
CA TYR A 214 2.23 13.18 -0.02
C TYR A 214 1.65 14.47 0.59
N GLU A 215 1.60 14.56 1.92
CA GLU A 215 1.07 15.72 2.66
C GLU A 215 1.86 16.99 2.38
N ASP A 216 3.17 16.89 2.28
CA ASP A 216 4.04 18.05 2.00
C ASP A 216 3.84 18.63 0.59
N GLY A 217 2.93 18.08 -0.16
CA GLY A 217 2.60 18.54 -1.51
C GLY A 217 3.73 18.42 -2.50
N MET A 218 4.61 17.58 -2.17
CA MET A 218 5.86 17.63 -2.02
C MET A 218 6.51 17.46 -3.26
N ASN A 219 7.07 18.27 -3.50
CA ASN A 219 8.42 17.94 -3.79
C ASN A 219 8.60 16.95 -4.91
N TYR A 220 7.46 16.42 -5.35
CA TYR A 220 7.36 15.61 -6.52
C TYR A 220 7.06 16.42 -7.76
N THR A 221 7.16 17.72 -7.63
CA THR A 221 6.63 18.65 -8.61
C THR A 221 7.66 19.55 -9.21
N ASP A 222 8.91 19.44 -8.83
CA ASP A 222 10.00 20.23 -9.43
C ASP A 222 10.63 19.55 -10.64
#